data_ad0e1cd3d53c371a518255bd6772687d
#
_entry.id   ad0e1cd3d53c371a518255bd6772687d
#
_cell.length_a   1.000
_cell.length_b   1.000
_cell.length_c   1.000
_cell.angle_alpha   90.00
_cell.angle_beta   90.00
_cell.angle_gamma   90.00
#
_symmetry.space_group_name_H-M   'P 1'
#
loop_
_entity.id
_entity.type
_entity.pdbx_description
1 polymer ?
#
loop_
_entity_poly.entity_id
_entity_poly.type
_entity_poly.pdbx_seq_one_letter_code
_entity_poly.pdbx_strand_id
1 'polypeptide(L)'
;MKATTVHIPENRKKTPVRVIAEIDENGNQRPLRIKWKGCEYVVDRVLGISRSFPFCTGTIADCYKIEINGRISYLFLEGKRKWFVGEKCEQQLGYGV
;
A
#
# COMPACT_ATOMS: atom_id res chain seq x y z
N MET A 1 14.03 -21.16 -1.92
CA MET A 1 13.59 -20.72 -2.08
C MET A 1 13.07 -19.99 -2.25
N LYS A 2 12.88 -20.00 -2.15
CA LYS A 2 12.43 -19.31 -2.44
C LYS A 2 11.71 -18.51 -2.12
N ALA A 3 11.74 -18.50 -1.78
CA ALA A 3 11.20 -17.80 -1.56
C ALA A 3 10.62 -17.12 -1.54
N THR A 4 10.62 -17.10 -1.57
CA THR A 4 10.18 -16.49 -1.57
C THR A 4 9.65 -15.68 -1.67
N THR A 5 9.69 -15.68 -1.85
CA THR A 5 9.37 -14.95 -1.84
C THR A 5 8.27 -14.41 -1.86
N VAL A 6 8.00 -14.23 -1.25
CA VAL A 6 7.02 -13.74 -1.11
C VAL A 6 6.80 -12.61 -1.61
N HIS A 7 6.30 -12.15 -2.18
CA HIS A 7 6.25 -10.90 -2.72
C HIS A 7 4.89 -10.61 -3.22
N ILE A 8 4.69 -9.40 -3.65
CA ILE A 8 3.41 -8.98 -4.15
C ILE A 8 3.17 -9.63 -5.47
N PRO A 9 2.01 -10.22 -5.67
CA PRO A 9 1.74 -10.89 -6.92
C PRO A 9 1.79 -9.92 -8.06
N GLU A 10 2.27 -10.37 -9.19
CA GLU A 10 2.40 -9.55 -10.33
C GLU A 10 1.11 -9.02 -10.84
N ASN A 11 0.03 -9.70 -10.52
CA ASN A 11 -1.25 -9.30 -11.01
C ASN A 11 -1.89 -8.19 -10.21
N ARG A 12 -1.18 -7.66 -9.23
CA ARG A 12 -1.70 -6.53 -8.50
C ARG A 12 -1.50 -5.27 -9.30
N LYS A 13 -2.53 -4.46 -9.32
CA LYS A 13 -2.52 -3.22 -10.05
C LYS A 13 -2.11 -2.09 -9.13
N LYS A 14 -1.20 -1.24 -9.61
CA LYS A 14 -0.74 -0.10 -8.87
C LYS A 14 -1.77 1.02 -9.02
N THR A 15 -2.51 1.28 -7.97
CA THR A 15 -3.61 2.24 -8.03
C THR A 15 -3.32 3.43 -7.14
N PRO A 16 -3.26 4.64 -7.70
CA PRO A 16 -3.00 5.84 -6.90
C PRO A 16 -4.17 6.14 -5.98
N VAL A 17 -3.85 6.62 -4.78
CA VAL A 17 -4.88 7.01 -3.84
C VAL A 17 -4.50 8.33 -3.20
N ARG A 18 -5.45 9.02 -2.64
CA ARG A 18 -5.19 10.23 -1.90
C ARG A 18 -5.02 9.88 -0.44
N VAL A 19 -4.01 10.47 0.18
CA VAL A 19 -3.72 10.18 1.57
C VAL A 19 -3.52 11.49 2.30
N ILE A 20 -4.13 11.61 3.47
CA ILE A 20 -3.84 12.71 4.36
C ILE A 20 -2.84 12.15 5.34
N ALA A 21 -1.67 12.73 5.38
CA ALA A 21 -0.58 12.23 6.19
C ALA A 21 -0.04 13.32 7.10
N GLU A 22 0.48 12.89 8.22
CA GLU A 22 1.15 13.76 9.16
C GLU A 22 2.64 13.63 8.91
N ILE A 23 3.36 14.75 8.88
CA ILE A 23 4.80 14.74 8.68
C ILE A 23 5.44 15.26 9.94
N ASP A 24 6.32 14.48 10.54
CA ASP A 24 6.96 14.91 11.78
C ASP A 24 8.19 15.76 11.48
N GLU A 25 8.85 16.23 12.52
CA GLU A 25 9.98 17.11 12.36
C GLU A 25 11.18 16.45 11.69
N ASN A 26 11.20 15.16 11.63
CA ASN A 26 12.26 14.44 10.94
C ASN A 26 11.91 14.13 9.50
N GLY A 27 10.75 14.55 9.05
CA GLY A 27 10.31 14.29 7.69
C GLY A 27 9.63 12.97 7.48
N ASN A 28 9.39 12.22 8.54
CA ASN A 28 8.71 10.93 8.42
C ASN A 28 7.23 11.14 8.27
N GLN A 29 6.62 10.40 7.37
CA GLN A 29 5.20 10.53 7.09
C GLN A 29 4.42 9.40 7.72
N ARG A 30 3.28 9.76 8.30
CA ARG A 30 2.38 8.77 8.85
C ARG A 30 1.01 8.98 8.24
N PRO A 31 0.48 8.00 7.52
CA PRO A 31 -0.84 8.15 6.90
C PRO A 31 -1.92 8.15 7.97
N LEU A 32 -2.83 9.10 7.86
CA LEU A 32 -3.94 9.23 8.80
C LEU A 32 -5.26 8.81 8.18
N ARG A 33 -5.47 9.15 6.91
CA ARG A 33 -6.69 8.82 6.21
C ARG A 33 -6.40 8.55 4.75
N ILE A 34 -7.17 7.66 4.16
CA ILE A 34 -7.04 7.31 2.76
C ILE A 34 -8.37 7.55 2.08
N LYS A 35 -8.35 8.26 0.95
CA LYS A 35 -9.53 8.44 0.13
C LYS A 35 -9.40 7.58 -1.10
N TRP A 36 -10.33 6.67 -1.27
CA TRP A 36 -10.25 5.72 -2.36
C TRP A 36 -11.65 5.33 -2.79
N LYS A 37 -11.92 5.45 -4.08
CA LYS A 37 -13.20 5.06 -4.67
C LYS A 37 -14.39 5.73 -3.98
N GLY A 38 -14.22 7.00 -3.68
CA GLY A 38 -15.30 7.77 -3.08
C GLY A 38 -15.50 7.54 -1.60
N CYS A 39 -14.69 6.69 -0.99
CA CYS A 39 -14.79 6.42 0.43
C CYS A 39 -13.57 6.91 1.16
N GLU A 40 -13.75 7.25 2.40
CA GLU A 40 -12.65 7.69 3.23
C GLU A 40 -12.43 6.66 4.33
N TYR A 41 -11.18 6.24 4.50
CA TYR A 41 -10.82 5.24 5.49
C TYR A 41 -9.85 5.85 6.49
N VAL A 42 -10.11 5.66 7.76
CA VAL A 42 -9.22 6.13 8.81
C VAL A 42 -8.19 5.06 9.09
N VAL A 43 -6.92 5.44 9.11
CA VAL A 43 -5.86 4.50 9.44
C VAL A 43 -5.77 4.44 10.95
N ASP A 44 -6.14 3.31 11.54
CA ASP A 44 -6.13 3.17 12.99
C ASP A 44 -4.73 3.09 13.53
N ARG A 45 -3.86 2.37 12.85
CA ARG A 45 -2.48 2.21 13.29
C ARG A 45 -1.57 1.90 12.12
N VAL A 46 -0.31 2.32 12.24
CA VAL A 46 0.73 1.90 11.33
C VAL A 46 1.50 0.82 12.07
N LEU A 47 1.46 -0.39 11.54
CA LEU A 47 2.06 -1.53 12.19
C LEU A 47 3.52 -1.73 11.83
N GLY A 48 3.94 -1.19 10.70
CA GLY A 48 5.33 -1.29 10.31
C GLY A 48 5.56 -0.62 8.99
N ILE A 49 6.82 -0.32 8.69
CA ILE A 49 7.22 0.29 7.44
C ILE A 49 8.45 -0.45 6.95
N SER A 50 8.45 -0.81 5.68
CA SER A 50 9.61 -1.46 5.07
C SER A 50 9.76 -0.95 3.65
N ARG A 51 10.92 -1.19 3.06
CA ARG A 51 11.15 -0.80 1.69
C ARG A 51 11.06 -2.01 0.79
N SER A 52 10.49 -1.81 -0.38
CA SER A 52 10.31 -2.92 -1.30
C SER A 52 10.12 -2.43 -2.72
N PHE A 53 10.04 -3.39 -3.64
CA PHE A 53 9.72 -3.11 -5.04
C PHE A 53 8.38 -3.77 -5.30
N PRO A 54 7.29 -3.13 -4.92
CA PRO A 54 6.01 -3.82 -4.86
C PRO A 54 5.32 -4.13 -6.18
N PHE A 55 5.66 -3.43 -7.24
CA PHE A 55 4.90 -3.57 -8.47
C PHE A 55 5.70 -4.00 -9.68
N CYS A 56 6.84 -4.58 -9.49
CA CYS A 56 7.68 -5.01 -10.61
C CYS A 56 8.00 -3.90 -11.59
N THR A 57 7.99 -2.67 -11.12
CA THR A 57 8.30 -1.55 -11.98
C THR A 57 9.72 -1.08 -11.83
N GLY A 58 10.46 -1.69 -10.94
CA GLY A 58 11.81 -1.24 -10.66
C GLY A 58 11.86 -0.04 -9.73
N THR A 59 10.73 0.45 -9.27
CA THR A 59 10.69 1.60 -8.39
C THR A 59 10.57 1.15 -6.95
N ILE A 60 11.43 1.67 -6.10
CA ILE A 60 11.38 1.32 -4.69
C ILE A 60 10.32 2.15 -4.01
N ALA A 61 9.63 1.58 -3.06
CA ALA A 61 8.60 2.26 -2.32
C ALA A 61 8.69 1.91 -0.84
N ASP A 62 8.17 2.80 -0.01
CA ASP A 62 8.01 2.50 1.40
C ASP A 62 6.67 1.80 1.54
N CYS A 63 6.69 0.62 2.11
CA CYS A 63 5.48 -0.17 2.29
C CYS A 63 5.02 -0.01 3.72
N TYR A 64 3.84 0.58 3.89
CA TYR A 64 3.26 0.78 5.20
C TYR A 64 2.24 -0.32 5.46
N LYS A 65 2.49 -1.09 6.50
CA LYS A 65 1.53 -2.08 6.93
C LYS A 65 0.61 -1.37 7.91
N ILE A 66 -0.65 -1.27 7.57
CA ILE A 66 -1.59 -0.46 8.34
C ILE A 66 -2.79 -1.27 8.77
N GLU A 67 -3.48 -0.77 9.75
CA GLU A 67 -4.70 -1.39 10.23
C GLU A 67 -5.86 -0.42 10.01
N ILE A 68 -6.92 -0.91 9.38
CA ILE A 68 -8.14 -0.15 9.14
C ILE A 68 -9.31 -1.03 9.54
N ASN A 69 -10.08 -0.59 10.52
CA ASN A 69 -11.25 -1.34 11.00
C ASN A 69 -10.92 -2.79 11.34
N GLY A 70 -9.79 -2.99 12.00
CA GLY A 70 -9.38 -4.33 12.41
C GLY A 70 -8.80 -5.19 11.32
N ARG A 71 -8.64 -4.64 10.11
CA ARG A 71 -8.07 -5.40 9.02
C ARG A 71 -6.71 -4.84 8.64
N ILE A 72 -5.85 -5.73 8.19
CA ILE A 72 -4.51 -5.36 7.77
C ILE A 72 -4.54 -5.00 6.29
N SER A 73 -3.95 -3.88 5.94
CA SER A 73 -3.81 -3.45 4.56
C SER A 73 -2.43 -2.90 4.34
N TYR A 74 -2.07 -2.73 3.07
CA TYR A 74 -0.76 -2.21 2.73
C TYR A 74 -0.89 -0.98 1.85
N LEU A 75 -0.10 0.03 2.16
CA LEU A 75 -0.12 1.29 1.46
C LEU A 75 1.32 1.58 1.06
N PHE A 76 1.53 2.03 -0.16
CA PHE A 76 2.86 2.24 -0.67
C PHE A 76 3.13 3.71 -0.97
N LEU A 77 4.29 4.18 -0.59
CA LEU A 77 4.69 5.56 -0.83
C LEU A 77 5.94 5.58 -1.69
N GLU A 78 5.83 6.17 -2.88
CA GLU A 78 6.96 6.37 -3.75
C GLU A 78 7.40 7.82 -3.68
N GLY A 79 8.68 8.03 -3.50
CA GLY A 79 9.17 9.38 -3.29
C GLY A 79 8.61 9.89 -1.98
N LYS A 80 8.07 11.08 -1.99
CA LYS A 80 7.51 11.62 -0.78
C LYS A 80 6.07 12.07 -0.94
N ARG A 81 5.49 11.81 -2.08
CA ARG A 81 4.16 12.31 -2.35
C ARG A 81 3.22 11.35 -3.03
N LYS A 82 3.72 10.28 -3.60
CA LYS A 82 2.87 9.41 -4.38
C LYS A 82 2.48 8.17 -3.61
N TRP A 83 1.22 8.10 -3.26
CA TRP A 83 0.69 6.99 -2.48
C TRP A 83 -0.11 6.06 -3.39
N PHE A 84 0.06 4.77 -3.17
CA PHE A 84 -0.62 3.75 -3.98
C PHE A 84 -1.11 2.60 -3.14
N VAL A 85 -2.13 1.91 -3.64
CA VAL A 85 -2.52 0.63 -3.08
C VAL A 85 -2.36 -0.42 -4.17
N GLY A 86 -2.20 -1.65 -3.78
CA GLY A 86 -2.14 -2.75 -4.73
C GLY A 86 -3.50 -3.38 -4.84
N GLU A 87 -4.16 -3.13 -5.95
CA GLU A 87 -5.50 -3.60 -6.17
C GLU A 87 -5.49 -4.90 -6.95
N LYS A 88 -6.30 -5.86 -6.56
CA LYS A 88 -6.36 -7.11 -7.27
C LYS A 88 -6.98 -6.91 -8.63
N CYS A 89 -6.45 -7.63 -9.60
CA CYS A 89 -7.02 -7.59 -10.92
C CYS A 89 -8.24 -8.47 -10.97
N GLU A 90 -9.25 -7.97 -11.61
CA GLU A 90 -10.49 -8.67 -11.68
C GLU A 90 -10.45 -10.04 -12.30
N GLN A 91 -9.72 -10.19 -13.34
CA GLN A 91 -9.69 -11.44 -13.98
C GLN A 91 -9.17 -12.54 -13.13
N GLN A 92 -8.55 -12.23 -12.02
CA GLN A 92 -8.14 -13.25 -11.17
C GLN A 92 -9.27 -13.94 -10.56
N LEU A 93 -10.34 -13.24 -10.41
CA LEU A 93 -11.46 -13.83 -9.78
C LEU A 93 -12.15 -14.80 -10.66
N GLY A 94 -12.00 -14.61 -11.92
CA GLY A 94 -12.67 -15.43 -12.86
C GLY A 94 -12.35 -16.84 -12.74
N TYR A 95 -11.16 -17.18 -12.38
CA TYR A 95 -10.86 -18.54 -12.30
C TYR A 95 -10.29 -18.92 -11.05
N GLY A 96 -10.17 -18.04 -10.26
CA GLY A 96 -9.77 -18.38 -8.99
C GLY A 96 -10.79 -19.21 -8.41
N VAL A 97 -11.73 -19.52 -9.05
CA VAL A 97 -12.69 -20.28 -8.41
C VAL A 97 -12.80 -21.54 -8.66
#